data_f239adf0f1f3c2ebbdbe07aa0783597f
#
_entry.id   f239adf0f1f3c2ebbdbe07aa0783597f
#
_cell.length_a   1.000
_cell.length_b   1.000
_cell.length_c   1.000
_cell.angle_alpha   90.00
_cell.angle_beta   90.00
_cell.angle_gamma   90.00
#
_symmetry.space_group_name_H-M   'P 1'
#
loop_
_entity.id
_entity.type
_entity.pdbx_description
1 polymer ?
#
loop_
_entity_poly.entity_id
_entity_poly.type
_entity_poly.pdbx_seq_one_letter_code
_entity_poly.pdbx_strand_id
1 'polypeptide(L)'
;MRIETLLRQGRFALFAAAAFCADASAQSWPNRQITIVVGFSAGGSTDIVARLIAEDLRKSLGQPVVIDTKPGAAGNIGAAYVVKAKPDGYTLFMGSVGPLAINASLYKDMPYDNLRDFSPITLVVHVPNMLVVNPSVLPVNSFEEFIASAKANPGKYFFASTGAGTASHLSGELLRMMAGVEATHVPYKGVVALNDLLAGEHVHFMFATIPSVIQFVRAGRLRALAVTTKTRSAAAPDVPTVAELGYPEFEASNWFALLGPAHLPREVVTRMHAEVVRALRDPAIRDKLSHQGADPVGSTPEELAEYMRTETAKWAPVVKASGAKAD
;
A
#
# COMPACT_ATOMS: atom_id res chain seq x y z
N MET A 1 55.81 51.97 -18.78
CA MET A 1 56.11 50.99 -17.69
C MET A 1 55.05 50.86 -16.61
N ARG A 2 53.98 51.67 -16.50
CA ARG A 2 52.93 51.57 -15.48
C ARG A 2 51.65 50.87 -15.99
N ILE A 3 51.39 50.82 -17.29
CA ILE A 3 50.17 50.27 -17.87
C ILE A 3 50.23 48.73 -18.02
N GLU A 4 51.40 48.17 -18.32
CA GLU A 4 51.54 46.68 -18.45
C GLU A 4 51.45 45.94 -17.13
N THR A 5 51.80 46.59 -16.02
CA THR A 5 51.70 46.00 -14.66
C THR A 5 50.25 45.89 -14.20
N LEU A 6 49.41 46.88 -14.57
CA LEU A 6 47.95 46.88 -14.22
C LEU A 6 47.16 45.82 -15.04
N LEU A 7 47.54 45.59 -16.30
CA LEU A 7 46.92 44.58 -17.14
C LEU A 7 47.31 43.14 -16.72
N ARG A 8 48.50 42.94 -16.17
CA ARG A 8 48.95 41.65 -15.62
C ARG A 8 48.27 41.33 -14.29
N GLN A 9 48.04 42.30 -13.40
CA GLN A 9 47.32 42.11 -12.12
C GLN A 9 45.84 41.87 -12.34
N GLY A 10 45.20 42.53 -13.32
CA GLY A 10 43.79 42.29 -13.69
C GLY A 10 43.54 40.88 -14.24
N ARG A 11 44.49 40.31 -14.99
CA ARG A 11 44.38 38.93 -15.54
C ARG A 11 44.55 37.85 -14.46
N PHE A 12 45.36 38.07 -13.43
CA PHE A 12 45.49 37.18 -12.27
C PHE A 12 44.25 37.18 -11.38
N ALA A 13 43.62 38.34 -11.19
CA ALA A 13 42.42 38.48 -10.39
C ALA A 13 41.19 37.81 -11.07
N LEU A 14 41.07 37.86 -12.41
CA LEU A 14 40.02 37.14 -13.15
C LEU A 14 40.19 35.63 -13.13
N PHE A 15 41.43 35.12 -13.17
CA PHE A 15 41.70 33.69 -13.07
C PHE A 15 41.46 33.12 -11.66
N ALA A 16 41.71 33.88 -10.62
CA ALA A 16 41.44 33.50 -9.24
C ALA A 16 39.94 33.49 -8.93
N ALA A 17 39.13 34.40 -9.51
CA ALA A 17 37.68 34.42 -9.35
C ALA A 17 36.99 33.27 -10.09
N ALA A 18 37.52 32.79 -11.23
CA ALA A 18 37.00 31.66 -11.98
C ALA A 18 37.25 30.29 -11.29
N ALA A 19 38.29 30.19 -10.45
CA ALA A 19 38.61 28.96 -9.70
C ALA A 19 37.72 28.74 -8.48
N PHE A 20 37.01 29.78 -7.96
CA PHE A 20 36.12 29.66 -6.82
C PHE A 20 34.67 29.21 -7.18
N CYS A 21 34.34 29.11 -8.47
CA CYS A 21 33.01 28.67 -8.92
C CYS A 21 32.94 27.16 -9.22
N ALA A 22 33.99 26.38 -8.96
CA ALA A 22 34.07 24.99 -9.42
C ALA A 22 33.66 23.91 -8.41
N ASP A 23 33.33 24.26 -7.17
CA ASP A 23 32.86 23.30 -6.15
C ASP A 23 31.45 23.63 -5.63
N ALA A 24 30.52 23.93 -6.53
CA ALA A 24 29.13 23.57 -6.24
C ALA A 24 29.03 22.05 -6.34
N SER A 25 29.58 21.32 -5.38
CA SER A 25 29.32 19.90 -5.19
C SER A 25 27.82 19.78 -5.18
N ALA A 26 27.23 19.25 -6.25
CA ALA A 26 25.83 18.89 -6.26
C ALA A 26 25.64 18.02 -5.02
N GLN A 27 25.00 18.58 -3.96
CA GLN A 27 24.78 17.85 -2.73
C GLN A 27 24.09 16.57 -3.10
N SER A 28 24.78 15.44 -2.93
CA SER A 28 24.26 14.14 -3.34
C SER A 28 22.92 13.91 -2.60
N TRP A 29 21.89 13.65 -3.36
CA TRP A 29 20.59 13.24 -2.80
C TRP A 29 20.74 11.85 -2.12
N PRO A 30 20.16 11.63 -0.90
CA PRO A 30 19.49 12.58 -0.03
C PRO A 30 20.45 13.30 0.93
N ASN A 31 20.21 14.57 1.23
CA ASN A 31 20.98 15.37 2.20
C ASN A 31 20.16 15.86 3.39
N ARG A 32 18.90 15.44 3.50
CA ARG A 32 17.96 15.76 4.58
C ARG A 32 16.93 14.66 4.75
N GLN A 33 16.07 14.79 5.76
CA GLN A 33 15.00 13.85 6.06
C GLN A 33 14.10 13.58 4.86
N ILE A 34 13.78 12.29 4.66
CA ILE A 34 12.76 11.80 3.72
C ILE A 34 11.50 11.48 4.51
N THR A 35 10.34 11.86 3.98
CA THR A 35 9.04 11.54 4.54
C THR A 35 8.31 10.56 3.60
N ILE A 36 7.93 9.40 4.12
CA ILE A 36 7.05 8.45 3.42
C ILE A 36 5.64 8.64 3.98
N VAL A 37 4.75 9.13 3.13
CA VAL A 37 3.33 9.33 3.48
C VAL A 37 2.59 8.00 3.31
N VAL A 38 1.73 7.69 4.29
CA VAL A 38 0.82 6.53 4.29
C VAL A 38 -0.61 7.04 4.37
N GLY A 39 -1.48 6.59 3.45
CA GLY A 39 -2.88 7.04 3.35
C GLY A 39 -3.84 6.40 4.39
N PHE A 40 -3.32 5.67 5.37
CA PHE A 40 -4.09 4.93 6.38
C PHE A 40 -3.55 5.22 7.79
N SER A 41 -4.37 4.88 8.81
CA SER A 41 -4.00 5.07 10.21
C SER A 41 -2.77 4.26 10.60
N ALA A 42 -2.01 4.76 11.57
CA ALA A 42 -0.89 4.05 12.16
C ALA A 42 -1.33 2.68 12.72
N GLY A 43 -0.45 1.68 12.62
CA GLY A 43 -0.71 0.30 13.03
C GLY A 43 -1.45 -0.55 11.99
N GLY A 44 -1.89 0.02 10.86
CA GLY A 44 -2.38 -0.73 9.72
C GLY A 44 -1.25 -1.38 8.92
N SER A 45 -1.58 -2.35 8.06
CA SER A 45 -0.58 -3.13 7.31
C SER A 45 0.36 -2.27 6.45
N THR A 46 -0.15 -1.20 5.83
CA THR A 46 0.67 -0.27 5.03
C THR A 46 1.69 0.46 5.92
N ASP A 47 1.28 0.89 7.12
CA ASP A 47 2.17 1.54 8.11
C ASP A 47 3.23 0.57 8.64
N ILE A 48 2.85 -0.67 8.93
CA ILE A 48 3.78 -1.72 9.40
C ILE A 48 4.88 -1.96 8.35
N VAL A 49 4.49 -2.18 7.09
CA VAL A 49 5.45 -2.41 5.99
C VAL A 49 6.30 -1.15 5.75
N ALA A 50 5.68 0.03 5.72
CA ALA A 50 6.41 1.29 5.51
C ALA A 50 7.47 1.53 6.60
N ARG A 51 7.17 1.29 7.87
CA ARG A 51 8.12 1.43 8.98
C ARG A 51 9.27 0.44 8.88
N LEU A 52 8.99 -0.81 8.51
CA LEU A 52 10.03 -1.82 8.36
C LEU A 52 11.03 -1.44 7.27
N ILE A 53 10.55 -0.97 6.12
CA ILE A 53 11.41 -0.50 5.02
C ILE A 53 12.12 0.82 5.40
N ALA A 54 11.43 1.77 6.03
CA ALA A 54 12.01 3.06 6.44
C ALA A 54 13.18 2.89 7.42
N GLU A 55 13.12 1.92 8.33
CA GLU A 55 14.21 1.64 9.27
C GLU A 55 15.49 1.22 8.54
N ASP A 56 15.39 0.39 7.52
CA ASP A 56 16.54 -0.04 6.72
C ASP A 56 17.05 1.10 5.82
N LEU A 57 16.14 1.81 5.14
CA LEU A 57 16.49 2.99 4.33
C LEU A 57 17.22 4.06 5.13
N ARG A 58 16.83 4.31 6.39
CA ARG A 58 17.54 5.24 7.28
C ARG A 58 19.01 4.86 7.46
N LYS A 59 19.29 3.55 7.57
CA LYS A 59 20.67 3.06 7.74
C LYS A 59 21.48 3.22 6.44
N SER A 60 20.90 2.85 5.31
CA SER A 60 21.61 2.84 4.02
C SER A 60 21.76 4.22 3.39
N LEU A 61 20.77 5.10 3.57
CA LEU A 61 20.81 6.47 3.04
C LEU A 61 21.52 7.46 3.96
N GLY A 62 21.77 7.10 5.23
CA GLY A 62 22.42 7.99 6.20
C GLY A 62 21.58 9.22 6.59
N GLN A 63 20.28 9.21 6.27
CA GLN A 63 19.34 10.31 6.54
C GLN A 63 18.11 9.77 7.28
N PRO A 64 17.44 10.57 8.11
CA PRO A 64 16.18 10.17 8.72
C PRO A 64 15.13 9.84 7.65
N VAL A 65 14.45 8.69 7.81
CA VAL A 65 13.28 8.32 7.02
C VAL A 65 12.11 8.16 7.97
N VAL A 66 11.11 9.02 7.85
CA VAL A 66 9.97 9.09 8.77
C VAL A 66 8.66 8.74 8.05
N ILE A 67 7.74 8.14 8.80
CA ILE A 67 6.40 7.84 8.31
C ILE A 67 5.43 8.90 8.80
N ASP A 68 4.68 9.51 7.85
CA ASP A 68 3.60 10.46 8.11
C ASP A 68 2.27 9.86 7.66
N THR A 69 1.36 9.63 8.60
CA THR A 69 0.05 9.04 8.29
C THR A 69 -0.98 10.13 8.01
N LYS A 70 -1.60 10.06 6.81
CA LYS A 70 -2.67 10.98 6.38
C LYS A 70 -3.90 10.17 5.96
N PRO A 71 -4.65 9.63 6.95
CA PRO A 71 -5.77 8.75 6.68
C PRO A 71 -6.99 9.51 6.12
N GLY A 72 -7.82 8.80 5.37
CA GLY A 72 -9.12 9.26 4.89
C GLY A 72 -9.35 9.02 3.41
N ALA A 73 -10.63 8.97 3.01
CA ALA A 73 -11.09 8.71 1.65
C ALA A 73 -10.37 7.50 1.01
N ALA A 74 -10.31 6.36 1.73
CA ALA A 74 -9.62 5.13 1.30
C ALA A 74 -8.16 5.35 0.85
N GLY A 75 -7.44 6.29 1.47
CA GLY A 75 -6.05 6.64 1.16
C GLY A 75 -5.87 7.81 0.20
N ASN A 76 -6.96 8.31 -0.41
CA ASN A 76 -6.89 9.41 -1.37
C ASN A 76 -6.35 10.72 -0.77
N ILE A 77 -6.58 10.98 0.53
CA ILE A 77 -6.04 12.18 1.20
C ILE A 77 -4.51 12.15 1.21
N GLY A 78 -3.91 11.01 1.59
CA GLY A 78 -2.45 10.83 1.57
C GLY A 78 -1.88 10.90 0.15
N ALA A 79 -2.53 10.26 -0.82
CA ALA A 79 -2.16 10.29 -2.23
C ALA A 79 -2.17 11.72 -2.80
N ALA A 80 -3.26 12.46 -2.62
CA ALA A 80 -3.40 13.85 -3.08
C ALA A 80 -2.40 14.81 -2.42
N TYR A 81 -2.00 14.54 -1.17
CA TYR A 81 -0.95 15.30 -0.51
C TYR A 81 0.40 15.13 -1.22
N VAL A 82 0.76 13.88 -1.57
CA VAL A 82 2.05 13.60 -2.24
C VAL A 82 2.06 14.12 -3.67
N VAL A 83 0.97 13.98 -4.42
CA VAL A 83 0.86 14.52 -5.79
C VAL A 83 1.17 16.02 -5.83
N LYS A 84 0.82 16.78 -4.78
CA LYS A 84 1.07 18.22 -4.68
C LYS A 84 2.46 18.56 -4.11
N ALA A 85 3.25 17.57 -3.70
CA ALA A 85 4.57 17.79 -3.16
C ALA A 85 5.58 18.14 -4.26
N LYS A 86 6.73 18.72 -3.86
CA LYS A 86 7.83 18.96 -4.80
C LYS A 86 8.41 17.64 -5.29
N PRO A 87 8.72 17.51 -6.59
CA PRO A 87 9.29 16.29 -7.16
C PRO A 87 10.81 16.23 -6.91
N ASP A 88 11.22 16.30 -5.66
CA ASP A 88 12.63 16.33 -5.23
C ASP A 88 13.05 15.07 -4.44
N GLY A 89 12.14 14.09 -4.29
CA GLY A 89 12.39 12.82 -3.63
C GLY A 89 12.32 12.83 -2.11
N TYR A 90 11.96 13.95 -1.48
CA TYR A 90 11.87 14.02 -0.02
C TYR A 90 10.46 13.80 0.54
N THR A 91 9.46 13.74 -0.34
CA THR A 91 8.09 13.34 0.01
C THR A 91 7.66 12.23 -0.93
N LEU A 92 7.51 11.02 -0.38
CA LEU A 92 7.15 9.82 -1.12
C LEU A 92 5.83 9.25 -0.60
N PHE A 93 5.20 8.37 -1.35
CA PHE A 93 3.95 7.72 -1.01
C PHE A 93 4.12 6.21 -0.94
N MET A 94 3.82 5.60 0.21
CA MET A 94 3.57 4.17 0.30
C MET A 94 2.07 3.96 0.06
N GLY A 95 1.73 3.74 -1.19
CA GLY A 95 0.35 3.57 -1.64
C GLY A 95 -0.10 2.11 -1.64
N SER A 96 -1.41 1.89 -1.57
CA SER A 96 -2.05 0.58 -1.72
C SER A 96 -2.94 0.55 -2.96
N VAL A 97 -3.50 -0.63 -3.28
CA VAL A 97 -4.40 -0.84 -4.42
C VAL A 97 -5.58 0.14 -4.46
N GLY A 98 -6.12 0.57 -3.31
CA GLY A 98 -7.22 1.53 -3.24
C GLY A 98 -6.92 2.82 -4.00
N PRO A 99 -6.04 3.69 -3.48
CA PRO A 99 -5.71 4.97 -4.11
C PRO A 99 -4.96 4.83 -5.44
N LEU A 100 -4.30 3.70 -5.71
CA LEU A 100 -3.47 3.51 -6.89
C LEU A 100 -4.18 2.78 -8.06
N ALA A 101 -5.37 2.19 -7.83
CA ALA A 101 -6.11 1.48 -8.88
C ALA A 101 -7.63 1.56 -8.72
N ILE A 102 -8.18 1.11 -7.57
CA ILE A 102 -9.63 0.93 -7.38
C ILE A 102 -10.39 2.26 -7.43
N ASN A 103 -9.87 3.27 -6.73
CA ASN A 103 -10.57 4.53 -6.47
C ASN A 103 -10.82 5.33 -7.74
N ALA A 104 -10.02 5.16 -8.79
CA ALA A 104 -10.25 5.75 -10.11
C ALA A 104 -11.61 5.39 -10.72
N SER A 105 -12.17 4.21 -10.37
CA SER A 105 -13.48 3.77 -10.84
C SER A 105 -14.60 4.00 -9.82
N LEU A 106 -14.25 4.21 -8.55
CA LEU A 106 -15.20 4.31 -7.44
C LEU A 106 -15.60 5.76 -7.13
N TYR A 107 -14.64 6.68 -7.15
CA TYR A 107 -14.87 8.09 -6.85
C TYR A 107 -15.18 8.86 -8.13
N LYS A 108 -16.26 9.64 -8.12
CA LYS A 108 -16.64 10.48 -9.26
C LYS A 108 -15.63 11.60 -9.51
N ASP A 109 -15.15 12.21 -8.42
CA ASP A 109 -14.26 13.36 -8.44
C ASP A 109 -12.94 12.98 -7.73
N MET A 110 -12.03 12.36 -8.48
CA MET A 110 -10.69 12.05 -7.98
C MET A 110 -9.81 13.30 -7.96
N PRO A 111 -9.11 13.60 -6.84
CA PRO A 111 -8.24 14.77 -6.77
C PRO A 111 -6.89 14.60 -7.48
N TYR A 112 -6.66 13.48 -8.15
CA TYR A 112 -5.47 13.14 -8.93
C TYR A 112 -5.78 12.02 -9.94
N ASP A 113 -4.91 11.88 -10.93
CA ASP A 113 -4.87 10.74 -11.86
C ASP A 113 -3.84 9.73 -11.37
N ASN A 114 -4.29 8.52 -11.00
CA ASN A 114 -3.43 7.50 -10.42
C ASN A 114 -2.34 6.98 -11.36
N LEU A 115 -2.50 7.11 -12.68
CA LEU A 115 -1.54 6.65 -13.68
C LEU A 115 -0.59 7.75 -14.17
N ARG A 116 -0.94 9.02 -13.99
CA ARG A 116 -0.20 10.16 -14.55
C ARG A 116 0.51 11.00 -13.49
N ASP A 117 -0.11 11.18 -12.32
CA ASP A 117 0.34 12.17 -11.35
C ASP A 117 1.38 11.61 -10.35
N PHE A 118 1.87 10.37 -10.57
CA PHE A 118 2.92 9.73 -9.81
C PHE A 118 4.11 9.32 -10.68
N SER A 119 5.28 9.31 -10.06
CA SER A 119 6.49 8.62 -10.55
C SER A 119 6.61 7.29 -9.81
N PRO A 120 6.38 6.13 -10.47
CA PRO A 120 6.58 4.81 -9.88
C PRO A 120 8.03 4.58 -9.48
N ILE A 121 8.25 3.93 -8.32
CA ILE A 121 9.59 3.53 -7.85
C ILE A 121 9.68 2.00 -7.82
N THR A 122 8.81 1.34 -7.05
CA THR A 122 8.78 -0.14 -6.99
C THR A 122 7.50 -0.65 -6.34
N LEU A 123 7.01 -1.79 -6.81
CA LEU A 123 6.06 -2.62 -6.06
C LEU A 123 6.83 -3.28 -4.91
N VAL A 124 6.47 -2.90 -3.68
CA VAL A 124 7.20 -3.33 -2.47
C VAL A 124 6.79 -4.74 -2.06
N VAL A 125 5.48 -4.95 -1.89
CA VAL A 125 4.94 -6.24 -1.43
C VAL A 125 3.57 -6.53 -2.05
N HIS A 126 3.27 -7.82 -2.23
CA HIS A 126 1.90 -8.31 -2.26
C HIS A 126 1.43 -8.63 -0.85
N VAL A 127 0.17 -8.33 -0.55
CA VAL A 127 -0.42 -8.53 0.78
C VAL A 127 -1.78 -9.20 0.63
N PRO A 128 -1.85 -10.52 0.78
CA PRO A 128 -3.11 -11.24 0.75
C PRO A 128 -4.08 -10.72 1.82
N ASN A 129 -5.37 -10.71 1.49
CA ASN A 129 -6.42 -10.59 2.49
C ASN A 129 -6.79 -11.99 3.01
N MET A 130 -7.35 -12.01 4.21
CA MET A 130 -7.87 -13.18 4.88
C MET A 130 -9.31 -12.89 5.28
N LEU A 131 -10.22 -13.78 4.91
CA LEU A 131 -11.59 -13.76 5.46
C LEU A 131 -11.52 -14.21 6.90
N VAL A 132 -11.85 -13.31 7.81
CA VAL A 132 -11.88 -13.56 9.25
C VAL A 132 -13.25 -13.30 9.83
N VAL A 133 -13.62 -14.08 10.83
CA VAL A 133 -14.84 -13.95 11.63
C VAL A 133 -14.49 -13.84 13.11
N ASN A 134 -15.36 -13.22 13.89
CA ASN A 134 -15.30 -13.34 15.35
C ASN A 134 -16.11 -14.60 15.77
N PRO A 135 -15.46 -15.65 16.29
CA PRO A 135 -16.15 -16.90 16.62
C PRO A 135 -17.18 -16.78 17.76
N SER A 136 -17.11 -15.71 18.56
CA SER A 136 -18.10 -15.44 19.62
C SER A 136 -19.42 -14.93 19.07
N VAL A 137 -19.41 -14.32 17.87
CA VAL A 137 -20.60 -13.71 17.24
C VAL A 137 -21.07 -14.56 16.06
N LEU A 138 -20.14 -15.12 15.31
CA LEU A 138 -20.42 -15.99 14.17
C LEU A 138 -19.65 -17.32 14.34
N PRO A 139 -20.28 -18.34 14.98
CA PRO A 139 -19.63 -19.55 15.40
C PRO A 139 -19.51 -20.60 14.25
N VAL A 140 -19.02 -20.14 13.09
CA VAL A 140 -18.70 -21.01 11.94
C VAL A 140 -17.24 -21.46 12.00
N ASN A 141 -16.97 -22.70 11.58
CA ASN A 141 -15.64 -23.31 11.65
C ASN A 141 -14.93 -23.40 10.30
N SER A 142 -15.68 -23.28 9.21
CA SER A 142 -15.15 -23.35 7.85
C SER A 142 -15.79 -22.31 6.92
N PHE A 143 -15.19 -22.14 5.76
CA PHE A 143 -15.72 -21.28 4.71
C PHE A 143 -17.07 -21.80 4.19
N GLU A 144 -17.23 -23.12 4.07
CA GLU A 144 -18.47 -23.75 3.63
C GLU A 144 -19.61 -23.49 4.63
N GLU A 145 -19.34 -23.63 5.94
CA GLU A 145 -20.31 -23.31 6.99
C GLU A 145 -20.70 -21.83 6.94
N PHE A 146 -19.71 -20.93 6.72
CA PHE A 146 -19.97 -19.50 6.56
C PHE A 146 -20.89 -19.22 5.36
N ILE A 147 -20.60 -19.78 4.18
CA ILE A 147 -21.41 -19.59 2.97
C ILE A 147 -22.82 -20.16 3.17
N ALA A 148 -22.93 -21.36 3.74
CA ALA A 148 -24.23 -21.97 4.05
C ALA A 148 -25.06 -21.10 5.01
N SER A 149 -24.43 -20.61 6.07
CA SER A 149 -25.08 -19.74 7.05
C SER A 149 -25.51 -18.39 6.43
N ALA A 150 -24.65 -17.79 5.59
CA ALA A 150 -24.97 -16.53 4.92
C ALA A 150 -26.15 -16.67 3.93
N LYS A 151 -26.20 -17.77 3.18
CA LYS A 151 -27.32 -18.07 2.27
C LYS A 151 -28.62 -18.37 3.00
N ALA A 152 -28.56 -19.03 4.17
CA ALA A 152 -29.73 -19.33 4.98
C ALA A 152 -30.28 -18.07 5.70
N ASN A 153 -29.51 -17.02 5.82
CA ASN A 153 -29.86 -15.78 6.54
C ASN A 153 -29.57 -14.54 5.67
N PRO A 154 -30.26 -14.33 4.55
CA PRO A 154 -30.01 -13.21 3.65
C PRO A 154 -30.16 -11.87 4.37
N GLY A 155 -29.21 -10.95 4.16
CA GLY A 155 -29.21 -9.61 4.75
C GLY A 155 -28.89 -9.52 6.25
N LYS A 156 -28.71 -10.66 6.95
CA LYS A 156 -28.44 -10.67 8.39
C LYS A 156 -27.01 -10.27 8.74
N TYR A 157 -26.06 -10.54 7.84
CA TYR A 157 -24.65 -10.32 8.14
C TYR A 157 -24.14 -8.99 7.64
N PHE A 158 -23.26 -8.39 8.46
CA PHE A 158 -22.56 -7.14 8.16
C PHE A 158 -21.08 -7.43 8.06
N PHE A 159 -20.42 -6.86 7.05
CA PHE A 159 -18.98 -6.97 6.91
C PHE A 159 -18.28 -5.63 6.99
N ALA A 160 -17.19 -5.62 7.75
CA ALA A 160 -16.37 -4.44 7.89
C ALA A 160 -15.37 -4.28 6.75
N SER A 161 -15.00 -3.04 6.44
CA SER A 161 -13.83 -2.73 5.65
C SER A 161 -13.06 -1.53 6.23
N THR A 162 -11.81 -1.37 5.82
CA THR A 162 -10.97 -0.22 6.20
C THR A 162 -11.35 1.07 5.44
N GLY A 163 -12.45 1.04 4.71
CA GLY A 163 -13.04 2.14 3.94
C GLY A 163 -13.59 1.69 2.59
N ALA A 164 -14.57 2.43 2.07
CA ALA A 164 -15.07 2.20 0.71
C ALA A 164 -13.93 2.34 -0.31
N GLY A 165 -13.84 1.41 -1.27
CA GLY A 165 -12.76 1.39 -2.29
C GLY A 165 -11.45 0.74 -1.84
N THR A 166 -11.38 0.16 -0.66
CA THR A 166 -10.23 -0.63 -0.25
C THR A 166 -10.34 -2.08 -0.76
N ALA A 167 -9.20 -2.80 -0.83
CA ALA A 167 -9.21 -4.23 -1.12
C ALA A 167 -10.10 -5.02 -0.15
N SER A 168 -10.16 -4.61 1.11
CA SER A 168 -11.04 -5.18 2.13
C SER A 168 -12.52 -5.10 1.72
N HIS A 169 -12.96 -3.93 1.25
CA HIS A 169 -14.32 -3.72 0.74
C HIS A 169 -14.58 -4.59 -0.50
N LEU A 170 -13.74 -4.45 -1.53
CA LEU A 170 -13.99 -5.13 -2.81
C LEU A 170 -13.82 -6.64 -2.75
N SER A 171 -13.03 -7.19 -1.81
CA SER A 171 -13.02 -8.62 -1.54
C SER A 171 -14.39 -9.11 -1.04
N GLY A 172 -15.06 -8.34 -0.17
CA GLY A 172 -16.40 -8.63 0.31
C GLY A 172 -17.43 -8.57 -0.82
N GLU A 173 -17.38 -7.53 -1.65
CA GLU A 173 -18.27 -7.38 -2.80
C GLU A 173 -18.08 -8.50 -3.83
N LEU A 174 -16.84 -8.86 -4.12
CA LEU A 174 -16.51 -9.96 -5.03
C LEU A 174 -17.08 -11.29 -4.50
N LEU A 175 -16.95 -11.56 -3.20
CA LEU A 175 -17.54 -12.75 -2.59
C LEU A 175 -19.06 -12.72 -2.69
N ARG A 176 -19.71 -11.60 -2.40
CA ARG A 176 -21.16 -11.45 -2.55
C ARG A 176 -21.62 -11.79 -3.96
N MET A 177 -20.94 -11.28 -4.97
CA MET A 177 -21.25 -11.53 -6.37
C MET A 177 -21.03 -12.99 -6.77
N MET A 178 -19.88 -13.58 -6.40
CA MET A 178 -19.53 -14.94 -6.83
C MET A 178 -20.25 -16.05 -6.06
N ALA A 179 -20.45 -15.85 -4.75
CA ALA A 179 -21.10 -16.86 -3.89
C ALA A 179 -22.62 -16.67 -3.78
N GLY A 180 -23.19 -15.56 -4.28
CA GLY A 180 -24.60 -15.26 -4.14
C GLY A 180 -25.05 -15.10 -2.68
N VAL A 181 -24.21 -14.47 -1.84
CA VAL A 181 -24.52 -14.19 -0.45
C VAL A 181 -24.95 -12.74 -0.29
N GLU A 182 -25.95 -12.50 0.56
CA GLU A 182 -26.39 -11.16 0.92
C GLU A 182 -25.77 -10.74 2.25
N ALA A 183 -24.96 -9.68 2.22
CA ALA A 183 -24.35 -9.06 3.41
C ALA A 183 -24.23 -7.57 3.21
N THR A 184 -24.37 -6.80 4.29
CA THR A 184 -24.30 -5.34 4.25
C THR A 184 -22.87 -4.87 4.55
N HIS A 185 -22.35 -4.01 3.70
CA HIS A 185 -21.04 -3.38 3.92
C HIS A 185 -21.13 -2.26 4.95
N VAL A 186 -20.18 -2.25 5.92
CA VAL A 186 -19.99 -1.20 6.91
C VAL A 186 -18.59 -0.62 6.76
N PRO A 187 -18.43 0.58 6.17
CA PRO A 187 -17.13 1.21 6.00
C PRO A 187 -16.64 1.85 7.31
N TYR A 188 -15.37 1.64 7.62
CA TYR A 188 -14.67 2.26 8.75
C TYR A 188 -13.46 3.07 8.29
N LYS A 189 -12.87 3.85 9.21
CA LYS A 189 -11.62 4.56 8.95
C LYS A 189 -10.43 3.72 9.44
N GLY A 190 -9.87 2.88 8.53
CA GLY A 190 -8.68 2.09 8.81
C GLY A 190 -8.91 1.01 9.87
N VAL A 191 -8.04 0.96 10.88
CA VAL A 191 -7.99 -0.12 11.89
C VAL A 191 -9.22 -0.21 12.80
N VAL A 192 -10.07 0.81 12.82
CA VAL A 192 -11.33 0.80 13.61
C VAL A 192 -12.23 -0.36 13.19
N ALA A 193 -12.21 -0.74 11.90
CA ALA A 193 -12.92 -1.90 11.38
C ALA A 193 -12.59 -3.20 12.13
N LEU A 194 -11.30 -3.41 12.38
CA LEU A 194 -10.81 -4.58 13.10
C LEU A 194 -11.18 -4.55 14.58
N ASN A 195 -11.14 -3.38 15.20
CA ASN A 195 -11.54 -3.22 16.61
C ASN A 195 -13.01 -3.56 16.81
N ASP A 196 -13.90 -3.12 15.90
CA ASP A 196 -15.33 -3.45 15.95
C ASP A 196 -15.57 -4.97 15.77
N LEU A 197 -14.91 -5.59 14.81
CA LEU A 197 -14.98 -7.05 14.62
C LEU A 197 -14.50 -7.81 15.86
N LEU A 198 -13.42 -7.36 16.51
CA LEU A 198 -12.88 -7.96 17.74
C LEU A 198 -13.81 -7.78 18.94
N ALA A 199 -14.52 -6.64 19.01
CA ALA A 199 -15.54 -6.38 20.03
C ALA A 199 -16.81 -7.22 19.79
N GLY A 200 -17.11 -7.57 18.52
CA GLY A 200 -18.30 -8.33 18.14
C GLY A 200 -19.60 -7.53 18.27
N GLU A 201 -19.53 -6.22 18.07
CA GLU A 201 -20.68 -5.33 18.33
C GLU A 201 -21.59 -5.15 17.10
N HIS A 202 -21.01 -4.79 15.95
CA HIS A 202 -21.79 -4.37 14.79
C HIS A 202 -21.54 -5.18 13.53
N VAL A 203 -20.37 -5.85 13.43
CA VAL A 203 -19.98 -6.59 12.24
C VAL A 203 -19.62 -8.05 12.54
N HIS A 204 -19.81 -8.93 11.57
CA HIS A 204 -19.69 -10.38 11.73
C HIS A 204 -18.42 -10.94 11.10
N PHE A 205 -17.98 -10.34 9.98
CA PHE A 205 -16.79 -10.77 9.25
C PHE A 205 -16.08 -9.60 8.56
N MET A 206 -14.87 -9.85 8.12
CA MET A 206 -14.04 -8.89 7.40
C MET A 206 -13.06 -9.61 6.49
N PHE A 207 -12.79 -9.03 5.32
CA PHE A 207 -11.57 -9.33 4.58
C PHE A 207 -10.48 -8.37 5.05
N ALA A 208 -9.54 -8.87 5.81
CA ALA A 208 -8.46 -8.07 6.38
C ALA A 208 -7.10 -8.54 5.86
N THR A 209 -6.16 -7.63 5.69
CA THR A 209 -4.80 -8.01 5.31
C THR A 209 -4.17 -8.90 6.38
N ILE A 210 -3.45 -9.94 5.98
CA ILE A 210 -2.83 -10.89 6.91
C ILE A 210 -2.00 -10.18 7.99
N PRO A 211 -1.15 -9.18 7.66
CA PRO A 211 -0.37 -8.48 8.68
C PRO A 211 -1.20 -7.86 9.82
N SER A 212 -2.41 -7.42 9.51
CA SER A 212 -3.27 -6.77 10.51
C SER A 212 -4.00 -7.75 11.43
N VAL A 213 -4.20 -9.01 11.02
CA VAL A 213 -5.05 -9.97 11.75
C VAL A 213 -4.35 -11.22 12.24
N ILE A 214 -3.19 -11.58 11.69
CA ILE A 214 -2.54 -12.87 11.96
C ILE A 214 -2.30 -13.14 13.45
N GLN A 215 -1.97 -12.13 14.25
CA GLN A 215 -1.74 -12.29 15.68
C GLN A 215 -3.06 -12.59 16.42
N PHE A 216 -4.19 -12.01 15.99
CA PHE A 216 -5.50 -12.29 16.58
C PHE A 216 -6.03 -13.67 16.18
N VAL A 217 -5.68 -14.14 14.98
CA VAL A 217 -5.99 -15.51 14.53
C VAL A 217 -5.18 -16.51 15.34
N ARG A 218 -3.87 -16.31 15.50
CA ARG A 218 -2.99 -17.18 16.32
C ARG A 218 -3.40 -17.22 17.79
N ALA A 219 -3.93 -16.11 18.31
CA ALA A 219 -4.46 -16.01 19.68
C ALA A 219 -5.89 -16.56 19.82
N GLY A 220 -6.52 -17.07 18.76
CA GLY A 220 -7.89 -17.61 18.77
C GLY A 220 -8.98 -16.57 18.94
N ARG A 221 -8.66 -15.27 18.89
CA ARG A 221 -9.63 -14.18 19.00
C ARG A 221 -10.42 -13.96 17.72
N LEU A 222 -9.83 -14.30 16.58
CA LEU A 222 -10.47 -14.37 15.27
C LEU A 222 -10.25 -15.76 14.69
N ARG A 223 -11.17 -16.16 13.82
CA ARG A 223 -11.03 -17.38 13.02
C ARG A 223 -10.81 -16.99 11.57
N ALA A 224 -9.75 -17.54 10.97
CA ALA A 224 -9.49 -17.45 9.55
C ALA A 224 -10.29 -18.54 8.82
N LEU A 225 -10.99 -18.18 7.76
CA LEU A 225 -11.78 -19.10 6.95
C LEU A 225 -11.15 -19.36 5.57
N ALA A 226 -10.57 -18.33 4.94
CA ALA A 226 -9.91 -18.44 3.65
C ALA A 226 -8.96 -17.25 3.41
N VAL A 227 -7.98 -17.41 2.50
CA VAL A 227 -7.18 -16.32 1.95
C VAL A 227 -7.61 -15.99 0.52
N THR A 228 -7.35 -14.77 0.07
CA THR A 228 -7.88 -14.23 -1.19
C THR A 228 -6.96 -14.41 -2.40
N THR A 229 -5.81 -15.01 -2.22
CA THR A 229 -4.83 -15.32 -3.26
C THR A 229 -5.13 -16.65 -3.96
N LYS A 230 -4.56 -16.86 -5.15
CA LYS A 230 -4.65 -18.15 -5.87
C LYS A 230 -3.89 -19.27 -5.16
N THR A 231 -2.87 -18.94 -4.38
CA THR A 231 -2.07 -19.88 -3.57
C THR A 231 -2.16 -19.51 -2.11
N ARG A 232 -1.98 -20.49 -1.21
CA ARG A 232 -1.98 -20.27 0.23
C ARG A 232 -0.84 -19.35 0.66
N SER A 233 -1.07 -18.55 1.70
CA SER A 233 -0.02 -17.70 2.28
C SER A 233 0.95 -18.51 3.15
N ALA A 234 2.25 -18.23 3.02
CA ALA A 234 3.27 -18.82 3.90
C ALA A 234 3.08 -18.44 5.39
N ALA A 235 2.44 -17.31 5.67
CA ALA A 235 2.12 -16.90 7.04
C ALA A 235 0.97 -17.69 7.69
N ALA A 236 0.15 -18.38 6.87
CA ALA A 236 -1.00 -19.18 7.29
C ALA A 236 -1.22 -20.37 6.34
N PRO A 237 -0.28 -21.33 6.28
CA PRO A 237 -0.30 -22.42 5.29
C PRO A 237 -1.49 -23.37 5.45
N ASP A 238 -2.06 -23.43 6.65
CA ASP A 238 -3.23 -24.27 6.95
C ASP A 238 -4.55 -23.61 6.50
N VAL A 239 -4.56 -22.32 6.15
CA VAL A 239 -5.77 -21.62 5.70
C VAL A 239 -5.90 -21.77 4.18
N PRO A 240 -6.99 -22.39 3.69
CA PRO A 240 -7.20 -22.59 2.26
C PRO A 240 -7.46 -21.26 1.53
N THR A 241 -7.34 -21.27 0.21
CA THR A 241 -7.74 -20.13 -0.62
C THR A 241 -9.24 -20.20 -0.95
N VAL A 242 -9.87 -19.03 -1.19
CA VAL A 242 -11.25 -18.99 -1.71
C VAL A 242 -11.33 -19.74 -3.05
N ALA A 243 -10.26 -19.72 -3.86
CA ALA A 243 -10.15 -20.44 -5.12
C ALA A 243 -10.21 -21.98 -4.93
N GLU A 244 -9.50 -22.52 -3.93
CA GLU A 244 -9.54 -23.95 -3.57
C GLU A 244 -10.93 -24.39 -3.08
N LEU A 245 -11.72 -23.47 -2.52
CA LEU A 245 -13.02 -23.71 -1.91
C LEU A 245 -14.21 -23.53 -2.88
N GLY A 246 -13.95 -23.69 -4.18
CA GLY A 246 -14.99 -23.74 -5.21
C GLY A 246 -15.20 -22.43 -5.98
N TYR A 247 -14.35 -21.43 -5.80
CA TYR A 247 -14.41 -20.15 -6.52
C TYR A 247 -13.09 -19.87 -7.26
N PRO A 248 -12.74 -20.66 -8.30
CA PRO A 248 -11.40 -20.63 -8.92
C PRO A 248 -11.01 -19.28 -9.51
N GLU A 249 -11.99 -18.43 -9.88
CA GLU A 249 -11.74 -17.09 -10.40
C GLU A 249 -11.60 -16.02 -9.31
N PHE A 250 -11.77 -16.38 -8.03
CA PHE A 250 -11.63 -15.43 -6.94
C PHE A 250 -10.16 -15.08 -6.74
N GLU A 251 -9.85 -13.81 -6.88
CA GLU A 251 -8.55 -13.22 -6.53
C GLU A 251 -8.71 -11.75 -6.18
N ALA A 252 -8.43 -11.40 -4.93
CA ALA A 252 -8.60 -10.04 -4.41
C ALA A 252 -7.47 -9.68 -3.42
N SER A 253 -6.25 -9.60 -3.92
CA SER A 253 -5.08 -9.25 -3.11
C SER A 253 -4.93 -7.75 -2.97
N ASN A 254 -4.39 -7.32 -1.83
CA ASN A 254 -3.85 -5.98 -1.68
C ASN A 254 -2.37 -6.00 -2.06
N TRP A 255 -1.82 -4.83 -2.32
CA TRP A 255 -0.40 -4.63 -2.60
C TRP A 255 0.02 -3.23 -2.20
N PHE A 256 1.30 -3.06 -1.88
CA PHE A 256 1.86 -1.76 -1.53
C PHE A 256 3.02 -1.43 -2.44
N ALA A 257 3.04 -0.20 -2.89
CA ALA A 257 4.06 0.32 -3.78
C ALA A 257 4.61 1.64 -3.26
N LEU A 258 5.88 1.90 -3.54
CA LEU A 258 6.53 3.18 -3.27
C LEU A 258 6.52 4.01 -4.55
N LEU A 259 6.04 5.26 -4.43
CA LEU A 259 5.95 6.22 -5.52
C LEU A 259 6.37 7.61 -5.01
N GLY A 260 6.68 8.50 -5.93
CA GLY A 260 6.77 9.93 -5.64
C GLY A 260 5.79 10.74 -6.48
N PRO A 261 5.72 12.07 -6.31
CA PRO A 261 4.97 12.93 -7.21
C PRO A 261 5.51 12.80 -8.65
N ALA A 262 4.68 13.11 -9.65
CA ALA A 262 5.11 13.10 -11.05
C ALA A 262 6.40 13.89 -11.27
N HIS A 263 7.18 13.47 -12.27
CA HIS A 263 8.44 14.15 -12.66
C HIS A 263 9.57 14.11 -11.62
N LEU A 264 9.65 13.06 -10.80
CA LEU A 264 10.86 12.83 -10.00
C LEU A 264 12.10 12.73 -10.89
N PRO A 265 13.25 13.32 -10.50
CA PRO A 265 14.50 13.12 -11.21
C PRO A 265 14.84 11.62 -11.30
N ARG A 266 15.31 11.19 -12.47
CA ARG A 266 15.65 9.78 -12.72
C ARG A 266 16.67 9.22 -11.72
N GLU A 267 17.63 10.02 -11.31
CA GLU A 267 18.64 9.66 -10.31
C GLU A 267 18.00 9.34 -8.94
N VAL A 268 16.98 10.10 -8.53
CA VAL A 268 16.23 9.86 -7.28
C VAL A 268 15.46 8.55 -7.37
N VAL A 269 14.74 8.32 -8.47
CA VAL A 269 14.00 7.06 -8.71
C VAL A 269 14.96 5.88 -8.68
N THR A 270 16.07 5.95 -9.44
CA THR A 270 17.07 4.86 -9.53
C THR A 270 17.68 4.57 -8.16
N ARG A 271 18.08 5.61 -7.41
CA ARG A 271 18.68 5.44 -6.08
C ARG A 271 17.68 4.84 -5.09
N MET A 272 16.46 5.37 -5.01
CA MET A 272 15.45 4.88 -4.09
C MET A 272 15.03 3.44 -4.43
N HIS A 273 14.82 3.14 -5.72
CA HIS A 273 14.55 1.79 -6.19
C HIS A 273 15.63 0.80 -5.74
N ALA A 274 16.91 1.13 -6.00
CA ALA A 274 18.03 0.27 -5.63
C ALA A 274 18.05 -0.01 -4.11
N GLU A 275 17.83 1.00 -3.27
CA GLU A 275 17.83 0.84 -1.82
C GLU A 275 16.65 0.02 -1.31
N VAL A 276 15.44 0.22 -1.84
CA VAL A 276 14.27 -0.58 -1.46
C VAL A 276 14.44 -2.04 -1.90
N VAL A 277 14.88 -2.27 -3.13
CA VAL A 277 15.11 -3.64 -3.64
C VAL A 277 16.21 -4.35 -2.85
N ARG A 278 17.28 -3.64 -2.47
CA ARG A 278 18.29 -4.17 -1.55
C ARG A 278 17.67 -4.58 -0.19
N ALA A 279 16.87 -3.72 0.40
CA ALA A 279 16.18 -4.01 1.66
C ALA A 279 15.27 -5.25 1.53
N LEU A 280 14.50 -5.35 0.44
CA LEU A 280 13.62 -6.49 0.18
C LEU A 280 14.37 -7.82 -0.07
N ARG A 281 15.65 -7.76 -0.45
CA ARG A 281 16.53 -8.94 -0.60
C ARG A 281 17.21 -9.36 0.69
N ASP A 282 17.24 -8.50 1.71
CA ASP A 282 17.80 -8.84 3.02
C ASP A 282 16.98 -9.96 3.69
N PRO A 283 17.59 -11.10 4.05
CA PRO A 283 16.86 -12.24 4.65
C PRO A 283 16.07 -11.85 5.91
N ALA A 284 16.64 -11.00 6.76
CA ALA A 284 15.98 -10.61 8.02
C ALA A 284 14.74 -9.74 7.76
N ILE A 285 14.74 -8.90 6.70
CA ILE A 285 13.58 -8.12 6.30
C ILE A 285 12.54 -9.03 5.62
N ARG A 286 12.98 -9.91 4.72
CA ARG A 286 12.10 -10.90 4.07
C ARG A 286 11.37 -11.75 5.10
N ASP A 287 12.09 -12.30 6.07
CA ASP A 287 11.49 -13.10 7.14
C ASP A 287 10.46 -12.31 7.94
N LYS A 288 10.77 -11.07 8.31
CA LYS A 288 9.81 -10.22 9.02
C LYS A 288 8.57 -9.94 8.18
N LEU A 289 8.71 -9.65 6.89
CA LEU A 289 7.60 -9.43 5.97
C LEU A 289 6.77 -10.71 5.80
N SER A 290 7.42 -11.85 5.52
CA SER A 290 6.74 -13.14 5.32
C SER A 290 5.99 -13.59 6.58
N HIS A 291 6.58 -13.44 7.78
CA HIS A 291 5.88 -13.72 9.04
C HIS A 291 4.65 -12.83 9.26
N GLN A 292 4.63 -11.67 8.64
CA GLN A 292 3.47 -10.77 8.62
C GLN A 292 2.51 -11.10 7.46
N GLY A 293 2.83 -12.05 6.57
CA GLY A 293 2.03 -12.37 5.40
C GLY A 293 2.09 -11.32 4.31
N ALA A 294 3.20 -10.61 4.23
CA ALA A 294 3.51 -9.69 3.15
C ALA A 294 4.62 -10.29 2.30
N ASP A 295 4.35 -10.58 1.03
CA ASP A 295 5.28 -11.22 0.11
C ASP A 295 6.12 -10.17 -0.62
N PRO A 296 7.46 -10.10 -0.37
CA PRO A 296 8.33 -9.11 -1.00
C PRO A 296 8.39 -9.28 -2.52
N VAL A 297 8.34 -8.17 -3.27
CA VAL A 297 8.40 -8.14 -4.74
C VAL A 297 9.66 -7.44 -5.23
N GLY A 298 9.72 -6.11 -5.19
CA GLY A 298 10.87 -5.33 -5.69
C GLY A 298 10.88 -5.21 -7.22
N SER A 299 9.74 -4.85 -7.83
CA SER A 299 9.61 -4.63 -9.27
C SER A 299 10.42 -3.44 -9.75
N THR A 300 10.71 -3.39 -11.05
CA THR A 300 11.19 -2.16 -11.70
C THR A 300 10.11 -1.06 -11.70
N PRO A 301 10.47 0.21 -11.89
CA PRO A 301 9.50 1.30 -12.04
C PRO A 301 8.53 1.08 -13.21
N GLU A 302 9.00 0.54 -14.33
CA GLU A 302 8.23 0.25 -15.54
C GLU A 302 7.24 -0.89 -15.30
N GLU A 303 7.66 -1.96 -14.62
CA GLU A 303 6.77 -3.06 -14.21
C GLU A 303 5.68 -2.57 -13.25
N LEU A 304 6.00 -1.69 -12.28
CA LEU A 304 5.00 -1.09 -11.42
C LEU A 304 3.99 -0.25 -12.20
N ALA A 305 4.46 0.57 -13.15
CA ALA A 305 3.57 1.39 -13.98
C ALA A 305 2.58 0.52 -14.77
N GLU A 306 3.05 -0.58 -15.36
CA GLU A 306 2.20 -1.54 -16.08
C GLU A 306 1.24 -2.26 -15.13
N TYR A 307 1.73 -2.67 -13.97
CA TYR A 307 0.91 -3.32 -12.95
C TYR A 307 -0.24 -2.42 -12.48
N MET A 308 0.02 -1.13 -12.24
CA MET A 308 -1.03 -0.16 -11.89
C MET A 308 -2.09 -0.03 -12.99
N ARG A 309 -1.69 -0.02 -14.29
CA ARG A 309 -2.63 0.01 -15.40
C ARG A 309 -3.53 -1.23 -15.43
N THR A 310 -2.91 -2.41 -15.30
CA THR A 310 -3.61 -3.71 -15.28
C THR A 310 -4.58 -3.80 -14.12
N GLU A 311 -4.15 -3.43 -12.91
CA GLU A 311 -5.01 -3.41 -11.73
C GLU A 311 -6.17 -2.41 -11.87
N THR A 312 -5.93 -1.21 -12.40
CA THR A 312 -6.99 -0.23 -12.65
C THR A 312 -8.05 -0.80 -13.61
N ALA A 313 -7.63 -1.44 -14.70
CA ALA A 313 -8.53 -2.08 -15.66
C ALA A 313 -9.29 -3.28 -15.06
N LYS A 314 -8.64 -4.09 -14.24
CA LYS A 314 -9.22 -5.25 -13.53
C LYS A 314 -10.34 -4.83 -12.57
N TRP A 315 -10.12 -3.79 -11.76
CA TRP A 315 -11.07 -3.39 -10.73
C TRP A 315 -12.27 -2.59 -11.29
N ALA A 316 -12.15 -1.93 -12.41
CA ALA A 316 -13.22 -1.13 -12.99
C ALA A 316 -14.55 -1.90 -13.18
N PRO A 317 -14.59 -3.08 -13.82
CA PRO A 317 -15.82 -3.87 -13.94
C PRO A 317 -16.34 -4.38 -12.60
N VAL A 318 -15.47 -4.72 -11.64
CA VAL A 318 -15.87 -5.18 -10.30
C VAL A 318 -16.58 -4.05 -9.54
N VAL A 319 -16.01 -2.85 -9.53
CA VAL A 319 -16.63 -1.67 -8.91
C VAL A 319 -17.99 -1.39 -9.54
N LYS A 320 -18.09 -1.43 -10.88
CA LYS A 320 -19.35 -1.19 -11.59
C LYS A 320 -20.41 -2.25 -11.24
N ALA A 321 -20.03 -3.52 -11.23
CA ALA A 321 -20.96 -4.64 -10.99
C ALA A 321 -21.39 -4.72 -9.51
N SER A 322 -20.52 -4.39 -8.56
CA SER A 322 -20.85 -4.40 -7.12
C SER A 322 -21.84 -3.31 -6.71
N GLY A 323 -22.01 -2.26 -7.54
CA GLY A 323 -22.76 -1.07 -7.16
C GLY A 323 -22.12 -0.27 -6.03
N ALA A 324 -20.85 -0.57 -5.70
CA ALA A 324 -20.11 0.12 -4.66
C ALA A 324 -20.00 1.62 -4.95
N LYS A 325 -20.19 2.44 -3.93
CA LYS A 325 -20.07 3.89 -4.02
C LYS A 325 -19.11 4.37 -2.93
N ALA A 326 -18.34 5.40 -3.27
CA ALA A 326 -17.66 6.19 -2.26
C ALA A 326 -18.67 7.21 -1.71
N ASP A 327 -18.77 7.29 -0.40
CA ASP A 327 -19.56 8.32 0.29
C ASP A 327 -18.89 9.69 0.19
#